data_0e2e85a65da46d2eeb72b1d4c66472b3
#
_entry.id   0e2e85a65da46d2eeb72b1d4c66472b3
#
_cell.length_a   1.000
_cell.length_b   1.000
_cell.length_c   1.000
_cell.angle_alpha   90.00
_cell.angle_beta   90.00
_cell.angle_gamma   90.00
#
_symmetry.space_group_name_H-M   'P 1'
#
loop_
_entity.id
_entity.type
_entity.pdbx_description
1 polymer ?
#
loop_
_entity_poly.entity_id
_entity_poly.type
_entity_poly.pdbx_seq_one_letter_code
_entity_poly.pdbx_strand_id
1 'polypeptide(L)'
;DEESPHYLWNKEKVNSEETCYYDTIILGDSMANAAYMPEVLSDTAINLSLGGMTPVENYYVLQDWLTTHRAPRVCYLSFQDAHMIMEDCFWTRTMYSHRFRREQNLEILRTAEIFREPTIITDTYKTDFVSYELFLPNKYIASIMNSGFNQRYEKNVETQKRDELHRGRYVARGADEFEGGEKAALEEFYVNPIFEDYYRRLIAMCVEN
;
A
#
# COMPACT_ATOMS: atom_id res chain seq x y z
N ASP A 1 -12.16 6.26 -3.38
CA ASP A 1 -11.10 7.23 -3.66
C ASP A 1 -10.79 7.28 -5.15
N GLU A 2 -10.96 8.45 -5.75
CA GLU A 2 -10.81 8.63 -7.20
C GLU A 2 -9.36 8.67 -7.65
N GLU A 3 -8.46 9.05 -6.76
CA GLU A 3 -7.03 9.11 -7.06
C GLU A 3 -6.36 7.74 -6.92
N SER A 4 -6.93 6.86 -6.11
CA SER A 4 -6.30 5.58 -5.78
C SER A 4 -7.32 4.43 -5.66
N PRO A 5 -7.97 4.03 -6.78
CA PRO A 5 -8.98 2.97 -6.77
C PRO A 5 -8.42 1.64 -6.25
N HIS A 6 -7.14 1.35 -6.48
CA HIS A 6 -6.46 0.18 -5.93
C HIS A 6 -6.38 0.21 -4.40
N TYR A 7 -6.15 1.39 -3.81
CA TYR A 7 -6.13 1.57 -2.35
C TYR A 7 -7.50 1.31 -1.75
N LEU A 8 -8.57 1.76 -2.41
CA LEU A 8 -9.94 1.52 -1.96
C LEU A 8 -10.28 0.03 -2.04
N TRP A 9 -10.00 -0.62 -3.16
CA TRP A 9 -10.18 -2.06 -3.32
C TRP A 9 -9.44 -2.85 -2.23
N ASN A 10 -8.16 -2.55 -2.02
CA ASN A 10 -7.35 -3.20 -1.00
C ASN A 10 -7.94 -3.01 0.40
N LYS A 11 -8.34 -1.78 0.74
CA LYS A 11 -8.98 -1.47 2.02
C LYS A 11 -10.26 -2.26 2.23
N GLU A 12 -11.13 -2.31 1.23
CA GLU A 12 -12.38 -3.06 1.28
C GLU A 12 -12.11 -4.57 1.41
N LYS A 13 -11.17 -5.09 0.62
CA LYS A 13 -10.84 -6.52 0.63
C LYS A 13 -10.26 -6.96 1.97
N VAL A 14 -9.33 -6.20 2.52
CA VAL A 14 -8.67 -6.50 3.80
C VAL A 14 -9.62 -6.41 4.99
N ASN A 15 -10.60 -5.50 4.96
CA ASN A 15 -11.53 -5.29 6.08
C ASN A 15 -12.89 -5.99 5.91
N SER A 16 -13.13 -6.65 4.78
CA SER A 16 -14.36 -7.46 4.59
C SER A 16 -14.28 -8.77 5.37
N GLU A 17 -15.43 -9.38 5.63
CA GLU A 17 -15.46 -10.74 6.15
C GLU A 17 -14.89 -11.73 5.14
N GLU A 18 -14.18 -12.74 5.62
CA GLU A 18 -13.59 -13.79 4.79
C GLU A 18 -14.72 -14.57 4.08
N THR A 19 -14.78 -14.42 2.75
CA THR A 19 -15.71 -15.17 1.89
C THR A 19 -15.08 -16.42 1.29
N CYS A 20 -13.75 -16.42 1.16
CA CYS A 20 -12.96 -17.55 0.72
C CYS A 20 -11.60 -17.51 1.40
N TYR A 21 -11.03 -18.69 1.66
CA TYR A 21 -9.71 -18.79 2.27
C TYR A 21 -8.62 -18.51 1.23
N TYR A 22 -7.73 -17.56 1.54
CA TYR A 22 -6.51 -17.33 0.80
C TYR A 22 -5.33 -17.93 1.56
N ASP A 23 -4.74 -18.98 1.01
CA ASP A 23 -3.57 -19.64 1.60
C ASP A 23 -2.25 -18.92 1.32
N THR A 24 -2.26 -18.04 0.34
CA THR A 24 -1.08 -17.29 -0.11
C THR A 24 -1.41 -15.81 -0.26
N ILE A 25 -0.66 -14.95 0.41
CA ILE A 25 -0.76 -13.51 0.23
C ILE A 25 0.56 -12.93 -0.25
N ILE A 26 0.47 -11.88 -1.06
CA ILE A 26 1.61 -11.10 -1.54
C ILE A 26 1.48 -9.69 -0.95
N LEU A 27 2.53 -9.25 -0.28
CA LEU A 27 2.68 -7.92 0.30
C LEU A 27 3.92 -7.25 -0.29
N GLY A 28 3.83 -5.97 -0.53
CA GLY A 28 4.93 -5.22 -1.11
C GLY A 28 4.49 -3.92 -1.77
N ASP A 29 5.28 -3.45 -2.68
CA ASP A 29 5.11 -2.21 -3.42
C ASP A 29 4.56 -2.41 -4.84
N SER A 30 4.75 -1.40 -5.71
CA SER A 30 4.30 -1.45 -7.11
C SER A 30 4.93 -2.57 -7.93
N MET A 31 6.18 -2.94 -7.62
CA MET A 31 6.84 -4.04 -8.32
C MET A 31 6.22 -5.39 -7.93
N ALA A 32 5.99 -5.60 -6.65
CA ALA A 32 5.28 -6.78 -6.18
C ALA A 32 3.87 -6.85 -6.76
N ASN A 33 3.17 -5.71 -6.81
CA ASN A 33 1.82 -5.62 -7.35
C ASN A 33 1.75 -5.99 -8.85
N ALA A 34 2.73 -5.59 -9.64
CA ALA A 34 2.78 -5.88 -11.08
C ALA A 34 3.37 -7.26 -11.42
N ALA A 35 4.42 -7.66 -10.69
CA ALA A 35 5.23 -8.84 -11.06
C ALA A 35 4.62 -10.17 -10.58
N TYR A 36 4.04 -10.20 -9.39
CA TYR A 36 3.49 -11.44 -8.85
C TYR A 36 2.07 -11.68 -9.35
N MET A 37 1.88 -12.77 -10.04
CA MET A 37 0.59 -13.23 -10.58
C MET A 37 -0.06 -14.23 -9.61
N PRO A 38 -1.09 -13.83 -8.85
CA PRO A 38 -1.75 -14.74 -7.90
C PRO A 38 -2.23 -16.02 -8.57
N GLU A 39 -2.81 -15.89 -9.76
CA GLU A 39 -3.36 -17.00 -10.56
C GLU A 39 -2.33 -18.06 -10.98
N VAL A 40 -1.03 -17.71 -10.96
CA VAL A 40 0.07 -18.64 -11.27
C VAL A 40 0.65 -19.26 -9.99
N LEU A 41 0.56 -18.54 -8.87
CA LEU A 41 1.11 -19.01 -7.60
C LEU A 41 0.19 -20.05 -6.93
N SER A 42 -1.10 -19.78 -6.85
CA SER A 42 -2.09 -20.67 -6.24
C SER A 42 -3.50 -20.24 -6.65
N ASP A 43 -4.45 -21.18 -6.69
CA ASP A 43 -5.88 -20.87 -6.87
C ASP A 43 -6.45 -20.03 -5.72
N THR A 44 -5.80 -20.05 -4.57
CA THR A 44 -6.13 -19.32 -3.35
C THR A 44 -5.11 -18.25 -3.00
N ALA A 45 -4.39 -17.70 -3.99
CA ALA A 45 -3.49 -16.57 -3.80
C ALA A 45 -4.19 -15.22 -4.03
N ILE A 46 -3.74 -14.19 -3.29
CA ILE A 46 -4.18 -12.81 -3.46
C ILE A 46 -2.98 -11.84 -3.36
N ASN A 47 -3.00 -10.79 -4.16
CA ASN A 47 -1.97 -9.75 -4.12
C ASN A 47 -2.51 -8.49 -3.43
N LEU A 48 -2.02 -8.21 -2.24
CA LEU A 48 -2.39 -7.04 -1.44
C LEU A 48 -1.37 -5.91 -1.52
N SER A 49 -0.36 -6.05 -2.38
CA SER A 49 0.65 -5.02 -2.64
C SER A 49 0.04 -3.80 -3.30
N LEU A 50 0.57 -2.62 -3.01
CA LEU A 50 0.11 -1.36 -3.60
C LEU A 50 1.30 -0.46 -3.97
N GLY A 51 1.10 0.34 -5.01
CA GLY A 51 2.13 1.29 -5.46
C GLY A 51 2.52 2.28 -4.37
N GLY A 52 3.83 2.40 -4.10
CA GLY A 52 4.39 3.29 -3.09
C GLY A 52 4.30 2.80 -1.65
N MET A 53 3.79 1.60 -1.39
CA MET A 53 3.82 1.03 -0.04
C MET A 53 5.22 0.62 0.38
N THR A 54 5.52 0.91 1.63
CA THR A 54 6.74 0.49 2.34
C THR A 54 6.44 -0.64 3.32
N PRO A 55 7.40 -1.18 4.05
CA PRO A 55 7.14 -2.10 5.16
C PRO A 55 6.18 -1.55 6.22
N VAL A 56 6.12 -0.23 6.39
CA VAL A 56 5.21 0.43 7.35
C VAL A 56 3.76 0.12 7.03
N GLU A 57 3.34 0.41 5.82
CA GLU A 57 1.95 0.18 5.41
C GLU A 57 1.62 -1.31 5.33
N ASN A 58 2.54 -2.11 4.82
CA ASN A 58 2.32 -3.55 4.68
C ASN A 58 2.15 -4.26 6.03
N TYR A 59 2.81 -3.77 7.09
CA TYR A 59 2.59 -4.25 8.45
C TYR A 59 1.12 -4.11 8.88
N TYR A 60 0.52 -2.94 8.66
CA TYR A 60 -0.88 -2.71 9.01
C TYR A 60 -1.86 -3.39 8.06
N VAL A 61 -1.50 -3.58 6.79
CA VAL A 61 -2.29 -4.40 5.87
C VAL A 61 -2.40 -5.84 6.38
N LEU A 62 -1.28 -6.45 6.79
CA LEU A 62 -1.30 -7.80 7.36
C LEU A 62 -2.01 -7.85 8.71
N GLN A 63 -1.78 -6.85 9.57
CA GLN A 63 -2.46 -6.77 10.87
C GLN A 63 -3.99 -6.73 10.70
N ASP A 64 -4.50 -5.88 9.80
CA ASP A 64 -5.93 -5.77 9.53
C ASP A 64 -6.47 -7.06 8.88
N TRP A 65 -5.73 -7.64 7.95
CA TRP A 65 -6.08 -8.93 7.34
C TRP A 65 -6.32 -10.02 8.38
N LEU A 66 -5.41 -10.17 9.33
CA LEU A 66 -5.49 -11.20 10.38
C LEU A 66 -6.63 -10.97 11.39
N THR A 67 -7.29 -9.81 11.38
CA THR A 67 -8.49 -9.57 12.21
C THR A 67 -9.77 -10.11 11.58
N THR A 68 -9.81 -10.25 10.27
CA THR A 68 -11.02 -10.58 9.49
C THR A 68 -10.88 -11.87 8.71
N HIS A 69 -9.65 -12.34 8.51
CA HIS A 69 -9.33 -13.51 7.69
C HIS A 69 -8.45 -14.49 8.47
N ARG A 70 -8.53 -15.76 8.07
CA ARG A 70 -7.60 -16.78 8.55
C ARG A 70 -6.18 -16.46 8.12
N ALA A 71 -5.21 -16.83 8.95
CA ALA A 71 -3.79 -16.69 8.62
C ALA A 71 -3.44 -17.47 7.34
N PRO A 72 -2.71 -16.85 6.40
CA PRO A 72 -2.23 -17.54 5.21
C PRO A 72 -1.11 -18.52 5.58
N ARG A 73 -0.90 -19.55 4.75
CA ARG A 73 0.23 -20.47 4.89
C ARG A 73 1.53 -19.90 4.33
N VAL A 74 1.41 -19.01 3.35
CA VAL A 74 2.55 -18.40 2.67
C VAL A 74 2.33 -16.89 2.56
N CYS A 75 3.35 -16.13 2.94
CA CYS A 75 3.39 -14.69 2.77
C CYS A 75 4.63 -14.32 1.93
N TYR A 76 4.41 -13.78 0.73
CA TYR A 76 5.49 -13.20 -0.08
C TYR A 76 5.67 -11.73 0.30
N LEU A 77 6.89 -11.36 0.66
CA LEU A 77 7.29 -9.98 0.95
C LEU A 77 8.27 -9.51 -0.13
N SER A 78 7.93 -8.46 -0.86
CA SER A 78 8.78 -7.94 -1.93
C SER A 78 8.70 -6.42 -2.01
N PHE A 79 9.85 -5.78 -1.83
CA PHE A 79 10.01 -4.33 -1.86
C PHE A 79 11.15 -3.93 -2.76
N GLN A 80 11.01 -2.82 -3.46
CA GLN A 80 12.12 -2.16 -4.14
C GLN A 80 13.07 -1.52 -3.12
N ASP A 81 14.33 -1.40 -3.50
CA ASP A 81 15.34 -0.74 -2.69
C ASP A 81 14.92 0.68 -2.25
N ALA A 82 14.28 1.43 -3.15
CA ALA A 82 13.81 2.78 -2.88
C ALA A 82 12.81 2.83 -1.70
N HIS A 83 11.92 1.85 -1.59
CA HIS A 83 10.92 1.77 -0.52
C HIS A 83 11.46 1.20 0.80
N MET A 84 12.75 0.85 0.83
CA MET A 84 13.50 0.55 2.06
C MET A 84 14.34 1.74 2.54
N ILE A 85 14.42 2.80 1.73
CA ILE A 85 15.22 3.99 2.00
C ILE A 85 14.33 5.19 2.34
N MET A 86 13.23 5.38 1.60
CA MET A 86 12.41 6.60 1.68
C MET A 86 10.91 6.29 1.59
N GLU A 87 10.14 6.95 2.43
CA GLU A 87 8.68 7.01 2.34
C GLU A 87 8.27 8.26 1.56
N ASP A 88 7.60 8.12 0.44
CA ASP A 88 7.17 9.25 -0.40
C ASP A 88 5.65 9.35 -0.57
N CYS A 89 4.93 8.33 -0.14
CA CYS A 89 3.50 8.18 -0.39
C CYS A 89 2.63 8.29 0.87
N PHE A 90 3.19 8.43 2.06
CA PHE A 90 2.42 8.45 3.31
C PHE A 90 1.31 9.51 3.27
N TRP A 91 1.65 10.77 2.98
CA TRP A 91 0.67 11.85 2.93
C TRP A 91 -0.23 11.82 1.71
N THR A 92 0.36 11.52 0.54
CA THR A 92 -0.32 11.65 -0.76
C THR A 92 -1.19 10.45 -1.10
N ARG A 93 -0.96 9.30 -0.49
CA ARG A 93 -1.72 8.07 -0.75
C ARG A 93 -2.30 7.47 0.53
N THR A 94 -1.47 7.12 1.50
CA THR A 94 -1.91 6.43 2.71
C THR A 94 -2.88 7.27 3.53
N MET A 95 -2.50 8.50 3.87
CA MET A 95 -3.37 9.44 4.58
C MET A 95 -4.53 9.94 3.71
N TYR A 96 -4.24 10.25 2.45
CA TYR A 96 -5.24 10.76 1.51
C TYR A 96 -6.37 9.76 1.26
N SER A 97 -6.09 8.48 1.10
CA SER A 97 -7.07 7.43 0.87
C SER A 97 -7.77 6.93 2.14
N HIS A 98 -7.40 7.47 3.31
CA HIS A 98 -7.87 6.95 4.61
C HIS A 98 -7.70 5.44 4.72
N ARG A 99 -6.52 4.93 4.32
CA ARG A 99 -6.24 3.50 4.25
C ARG A 99 -6.31 2.85 5.62
N PHE A 100 -5.82 3.53 6.65
CA PHE A 100 -5.72 3.02 8.01
C PHE A 100 -6.62 3.75 8.99
N ARG A 101 -6.86 3.12 10.14
CA ARG A 101 -7.55 3.74 11.26
C ARG A 101 -6.68 4.83 11.89
N ARG A 102 -7.33 5.76 12.55
CA ARG A 102 -6.66 6.88 13.23
C ARG A 102 -5.57 6.41 14.20
N GLU A 103 -5.84 5.35 14.95
CA GLU A 103 -4.89 4.78 15.92
C GLU A 103 -3.61 4.29 15.24
N GLN A 104 -3.75 3.63 14.09
CA GLN A 104 -2.63 3.15 13.27
C GLN A 104 -1.84 4.34 12.71
N ASN A 105 -2.51 5.35 12.17
CA ASN A 105 -1.86 6.56 11.68
C ASN A 105 -1.08 7.28 12.79
N LEU A 106 -1.64 7.36 14.01
CA LEU A 106 -0.96 7.95 15.16
C LEU A 106 0.25 7.13 15.61
N GLU A 107 0.19 5.80 15.51
CA GLU A 107 1.34 4.93 15.82
C GLU A 107 2.45 5.13 14.78
N ILE A 108 2.12 5.20 13.49
CA ILE A 108 3.08 5.50 12.43
C ILE A 108 3.78 6.84 12.71
N LEU A 109 3.01 7.89 13.01
CA LEU A 109 3.58 9.21 13.31
C LEU A 109 4.50 9.17 14.52
N ARG A 110 4.13 8.50 15.61
CA ARG A 110 4.98 8.36 16.80
C ARG A 110 6.27 7.62 16.49
N THR A 111 6.17 6.54 15.70
CA THR A 111 7.35 5.78 15.30
C THR A 111 8.25 6.61 14.39
N ALA A 112 7.65 7.35 13.45
CA ALA A 112 8.38 8.26 12.57
C ALA A 112 9.06 9.41 13.35
N GLU A 113 8.46 9.92 14.43
CA GLU A 113 9.10 10.89 15.33
C GLU A 113 10.34 10.28 16.03
N ILE A 114 10.24 9.04 16.50
CA ILE A 114 11.36 8.33 17.15
C ILE A 114 12.54 8.15 16.19
N PHE A 115 12.26 7.74 14.97
CA PHE A 115 13.28 7.53 13.94
C PHE A 115 13.64 8.79 13.17
N ARG A 116 12.94 9.91 13.42
CA ARG A 116 13.11 11.19 12.73
C ARG A 116 12.98 11.07 11.21
N GLU A 117 11.97 10.33 10.75
CA GLU A 117 11.72 10.15 9.33
C GLU A 117 11.23 11.46 8.66
N PRO A 118 12.05 12.10 7.80
CA PRO A 118 11.78 13.48 7.36
C PRO A 118 10.63 13.56 6.35
N THR A 119 10.29 12.49 5.67
CA THR A 119 9.20 12.49 4.68
C THR A 119 7.84 12.35 5.35
N ILE A 120 7.79 11.78 6.54
CA ILE A 120 6.58 11.67 7.36
C ILE A 120 6.50 12.86 8.32
N ILE A 121 7.60 13.18 9.02
CA ILE A 121 7.67 14.26 10.02
C ILE A 121 8.16 15.54 9.36
N THR A 122 7.26 16.15 8.60
CA THR A 122 7.47 17.46 7.96
C THR A 122 7.22 18.60 8.96
N ASP A 123 7.57 19.84 8.60
CA ASP A 123 7.27 21.01 9.43
C ASP A 123 5.77 21.20 9.70
N THR A 124 4.92 20.68 8.81
CA THR A 124 3.46 20.83 8.86
C THR A 124 2.72 19.56 9.25
N TYR A 125 3.41 18.47 9.60
CA TYR A 125 2.80 17.14 9.75
C TYR A 125 1.60 17.09 10.71
N LYS A 126 1.61 17.88 11.82
CA LYS A 126 0.49 17.95 12.77
C LYS A 126 -0.76 18.59 12.16
N THR A 127 -0.55 19.66 11.40
CA THR A 127 -1.64 20.35 10.69
C THR A 127 -2.17 19.49 9.54
N ASP A 128 -1.26 18.84 8.81
CA ASP A 128 -1.61 17.93 7.73
C ASP A 128 -2.39 16.73 8.25
N PHE A 129 -1.96 16.12 9.36
CA PHE A 129 -2.71 15.03 10.00
C PHE A 129 -4.16 15.43 10.30
N VAL A 130 -4.36 16.57 10.98
CA VAL A 130 -5.71 17.07 11.28
C VAL A 130 -6.51 17.34 9.99
N SER A 131 -5.86 17.89 8.98
CA SER A 131 -6.52 18.20 7.69
C SER A 131 -6.98 16.95 6.96
N TYR A 132 -6.18 15.89 6.93
CA TYR A 132 -6.55 14.62 6.32
C TYR A 132 -7.61 13.89 7.14
N GLU A 133 -7.46 13.80 8.46
CA GLU A 133 -8.43 13.13 9.34
C GLU A 133 -9.83 13.77 9.30
N LEU A 134 -9.90 15.08 9.14
CA LEU A 134 -11.18 15.81 9.07
C LEU A 134 -11.71 15.99 7.65
N PHE A 135 -11.06 15.44 6.63
CA PHE A 135 -11.44 15.62 5.21
C PHE A 135 -11.61 17.10 4.83
N LEU A 136 -10.69 17.96 5.25
CA LEU A 136 -10.81 19.38 4.96
C LEU A 136 -10.76 19.66 3.45
N PRO A 137 -11.68 20.46 2.91
CA PRO A 137 -11.87 20.63 1.47
C PRO A 137 -10.62 21.04 0.69
N ASN A 138 -9.73 21.83 1.31
CA ASN A 138 -8.49 22.29 0.66
C ASN A 138 -7.53 21.16 0.26
N LYS A 139 -7.65 19.98 0.86
CA LYS A 139 -6.85 18.79 0.48
C LYS A 139 -7.49 18.00 -0.68
N TYR A 140 -8.78 18.17 -0.92
CA TYR A 140 -9.57 17.35 -1.85
C TYR A 140 -10.18 18.12 -3.02
N ILE A 141 -10.06 19.45 -3.08
CA ILE A 141 -10.72 20.27 -4.11
C ILE A 141 -10.40 19.79 -5.53
N ALA A 142 -9.13 19.51 -5.83
CA ALA A 142 -8.72 19.05 -7.16
C ALA A 142 -9.40 17.73 -7.55
N SER A 143 -9.48 16.78 -6.61
CA SER A 143 -10.14 15.49 -6.82
C SER A 143 -11.63 15.65 -7.03
N ILE A 144 -12.29 16.47 -6.21
CA ILE A 144 -13.72 16.77 -6.33
C ILE A 144 -14.03 17.40 -7.68
N MET A 145 -13.23 18.37 -8.13
CA MET A 145 -13.42 19.03 -9.43
C MET A 145 -13.19 18.09 -10.61
N ASN A 146 -12.23 17.17 -10.51
CA ASN A 146 -11.91 16.23 -11.58
C ASN A 146 -12.89 15.07 -11.68
N SER A 147 -13.58 14.71 -10.60
CA SER A 147 -14.46 13.53 -10.55
C SER A 147 -15.59 13.60 -11.59
N GLY A 148 -16.17 14.78 -11.79
CA GLY A 148 -17.29 14.98 -12.70
C GLY A 148 -16.90 15.25 -14.17
N PHE A 149 -15.65 15.59 -14.47
CA PHE A 149 -15.27 16.05 -15.81
C PHE A 149 -14.55 15.02 -16.68
N ASN A 150 -13.96 13.97 -16.11
CA ASN A 150 -13.07 13.07 -16.82
C ASN A 150 -13.54 11.61 -16.85
N GLN A 151 -14.83 11.33 -16.62
CA GLN A 151 -15.34 9.96 -16.47
C GLN A 151 -14.53 9.15 -15.46
N ARG A 152 -14.04 9.82 -14.42
CA ARG A 152 -13.09 9.23 -13.47
C ARG A 152 -13.75 8.17 -12.63
N TYR A 153 -15.02 8.37 -12.26
CA TYR A 153 -15.80 7.39 -11.52
C TYR A 153 -15.90 6.06 -12.29
N GLU A 154 -16.27 6.12 -13.56
CA GLU A 154 -16.39 4.92 -14.41
C GLU A 154 -15.05 4.21 -14.56
N LYS A 155 -13.97 4.96 -14.77
CA LYS A 155 -12.60 4.42 -14.86
C LYS A 155 -12.16 3.76 -13.55
N ASN A 156 -12.51 4.34 -12.41
CA ASN A 156 -12.19 3.77 -11.10
C ASN A 156 -12.96 2.48 -10.83
N VAL A 157 -14.25 2.44 -11.18
CA VAL A 157 -15.07 1.21 -11.11
C VAL A 157 -14.50 0.11 -12.01
N GLU A 158 -14.07 0.46 -13.23
CA GLU A 158 -13.41 -0.50 -14.13
C GLU A 158 -12.10 -1.03 -13.53
N THR A 159 -11.33 -0.15 -12.88
CA THR A 159 -10.07 -0.52 -12.23
C THR A 159 -10.33 -1.49 -11.07
N GLN A 160 -11.29 -1.18 -10.19
CA GLN A 160 -11.66 -2.07 -9.09
C GLN A 160 -12.16 -3.44 -9.57
N LYS A 161 -12.98 -3.49 -10.63
CA LYS A 161 -13.40 -4.76 -11.25
C LYS A 161 -12.21 -5.56 -11.78
N ARG A 162 -11.21 -4.88 -12.31
CA ARG A 162 -9.98 -5.51 -12.80
C ARG A 162 -9.12 -6.04 -11.65
N ASP A 163 -9.00 -5.27 -10.56
CA ASP A 163 -8.31 -5.72 -9.35
C ASP A 163 -8.99 -6.97 -8.77
N GLU A 164 -10.31 -7.02 -8.73
CA GLU A 164 -11.04 -8.21 -8.28
C GLU A 164 -10.81 -9.40 -9.21
N LEU A 165 -10.87 -9.19 -10.53
CA LEU A 165 -10.63 -10.24 -11.52
C LEU A 165 -9.21 -10.83 -11.43
N HIS A 166 -8.20 -9.98 -11.18
CA HIS A 166 -6.81 -10.37 -11.09
C HIS A 166 -6.32 -10.52 -9.63
N ARG A 167 -7.25 -10.63 -8.69
CA ARG A 167 -6.97 -10.81 -7.27
C ARG A 167 -5.94 -9.80 -6.72
N GLY A 168 -6.13 -8.53 -7.08
CA GLY A 168 -5.32 -7.40 -6.63
C GLY A 168 -4.07 -7.09 -7.45
N ARG A 169 -3.74 -7.90 -8.44
CA ARG A 169 -2.63 -7.63 -9.32
C ARG A 169 -2.91 -6.45 -10.24
N TYR A 170 -1.96 -5.53 -10.33
CA TYR A 170 -2.00 -4.47 -11.34
C TYR A 170 -1.66 -5.03 -12.73
N VAL A 171 -2.57 -4.82 -13.66
CA VAL A 171 -2.36 -5.16 -15.09
C VAL A 171 -2.27 -3.86 -15.88
N ALA A 172 -1.08 -3.50 -16.33
CA ALA A 172 -0.85 -2.34 -17.19
C ALA A 172 -1.58 -2.52 -18.52
N ARG A 173 -2.23 -1.46 -19.00
CA ARG A 173 -2.75 -1.43 -20.38
C ARG A 173 -1.60 -1.11 -21.31
N GLY A 174 -1.27 -2.04 -22.23
CA GLY A 174 -0.28 -1.82 -23.30
C GLY A 174 1.10 -1.55 -22.73
N ALA A 175 1.60 -2.47 -21.92
CA ALA A 175 3.00 -2.41 -21.53
C ALA A 175 3.86 -2.63 -22.79
N ASP A 176 4.45 -1.54 -23.30
CA ASP A 176 5.59 -1.66 -24.17
C ASP A 176 6.68 -2.43 -23.44
N GLU A 177 7.46 -3.23 -24.15
CA GLU A 177 8.60 -3.94 -23.56
C GLU A 177 9.45 -2.94 -22.78
N PHE A 178 9.64 -3.19 -21.49
CA PHE A 178 10.51 -2.37 -20.66
C PHE A 178 11.95 -2.61 -21.14
N GLU A 179 12.47 -1.70 -21.95
CA GLU A 179 13.90 -1.62 -22.20
C GLU A 179 14.59 -1.26 -20.87
N GLY A 180 15.13 -2.27 -20.23
CA GLY A 180 15.80 -2.13 -18.93
C GLY A 180 16.93 -1.10 -19.04
N GLY A 181 16.73 0.07 -18.43
CA GLY A 181 17.81 1.03 -18.24
C GLY A 181 18.91 0.42 -17.36
N GLU A 182 20.15 0.81 -17.59
CA GLU A 182 21.26 0.44 -16.72
C GLU A 182 20.91 0.86 -15.28
N LYS A 183 20.77 -0.12 -14.39
CA LYS A 183 20.64 0.16 -12.96
C LYS A 183 21.98 0.72 -12.50
N ALA A 184 22.00 1.97 -12.06
CA ALA A 184 23.14 2.47 -11.30
C ALA A 184 23.32 1.55 -10.09
N ALA A 185 24.46 0.89 -10.00
CA ALA A 185 24.78 0.11 -8.82
C ALA A 185 24.83 1.08 -7.63
N LEU A 186 24.02 0.84 -6.63
CA LEU A 186 24.14 1.57 -5.36
C LEU A 186 25.46 1.16 -4.74
N GLU A 187 26.38 2.12 -4.58
CA GLU A 187 27.69 1.88 -3.97
C GLU A 187 27.55 1.46 -2.49
N GLU A 188 26.52 1.95 -1.80
CA GLU A 188 26.13 1.52 -0.46
C GLU A 188 24.61 1.44 -0.37
N PHE A 189 24.08 0.31 0.12
CA PHE A 189 22.67 0.14 0.42
C PHE A 189 22.43 0.48 1.90
N TYR A 190 21.69 1.56 2.13
CA TYR A 190 21.26 1.98 3.46
C TYR A 190 19.78 1.70 3.64
N VAL A 191 19.42 0.91 4.63
CA VAL A 191 18.03 0.71 5.02
C VAL A 191 17.65 1.75 6.06
N ASN A 192 16.59 2.50 5.83
CA ASN A 192 16.09 3.45 6.82
C ASN A 192 15.61 2.69 8.08
N PRO A 193 16.03 3.09 9.29
CA PRO A 193 15.71 2.37 10.51
C PRO A 193 14.22 2.15 10.78
N ILE A 194 13.35 3.05 10.36
CA ILE A 194 11.89 2.86 10.51
C ILE A 194 11.40 1.68 9.66
N PHE A 195 11.90 1.55 8.41
CA PHE A 195 11.51 0.47 7.51
C PHE A 195 12.09 -0.86 7.96
N GLU A 196 13.31 -0.86 8.48
CA GLU A 196 13.90 -2.07 9.09
C GLU A 196 13.07 -2.54 10.29
N ASP A 197 12.65 -1.64 11.17
CA ASP A 197 11.83 -1.97 12.34
C ASP A 197 10.48 -2.57 11.92
N TYR A 198 9.77 -1.91 11.01
CA TYR A 198 8.50 -2.43 10.52
C TYR A 198 8.63 -3.71 9.70
N TYR A 199 9.70 -3.87 8.93
CA TYR A 199 9.97 -5.09 8.18
C TYR A 199 10.21 -6.28 9.14
N ARG A 200 10.96 -6.06 10.23
CA ARG A 200 11.15 -7.07 11.28
C ARG A 200 9.84 -7.44 11.97
N ARG A 201 9.00 -6.45 12.29
CA ARG A 201 7.65 -6.68 12.87
C ARG A 201 6.76 -7.46 11.89
N LEU A 202 6.81 -7.13 10.61
CA LEU A 202 6.07 -7.83 9.55
C LEU A 202 6.47 -9.30 9.45
N ILE A 203 7.79 -9.58 9.43
CA ILE A 203 8.31 -10.96 9.44
C ILE A 203 7.86 -11.70 10.71
N ALA A 204 8.00 -11.08 11.89
CA ALA A 204 7.57 -11.69 13.15
C ALA A 204 6.09 -12.07 13.10
N MET A 205 5.22 -11.17 12.61
CA MET A 205 3.80 -11.42 12.45
C MET A 205 3.51 -12.60 11.49
N CYS A 206 4.26 -12.73 10.39
CA CYS A 206 4.14 -13.86 9.47
C CYS A 206 4.56 -15.19 10.10
N VAL A 207 5.52 -15.18 11.02
CA VAL A 207 6.03 -16.40 11.66
C VAL A 207 5.16 -16.83 12.84
N GLU A 208 4.52 -15.91 13.54
CA GLU A 208 3.70 -16.15 14.71
C GLU A 208 2.28 -16.66 14.38
N ASN A 209 1.82 -16.47 13.16
CA ASN A 209 0.47 -16.82 12.69
C ASN A 209 0.50 -17.87 11.59
#